data_55faf958166b0ad50e65e5c33da11871
#
_entry.id   55faf958166b0ad50e65e5c33da11871
#
_cell.length_a   1.000
_cell.length_b   1.000
_cell.length_c   1.000
_cell.angle_alpha   90.00
_cell.angle_beta   90.00
_cell.angle_gamma   90.00
#
_symmetry.space_group_name_H-M   'P 1'
#
loop_
_entity.id
_entity.type
_entity.pdbx_description
1 polymer ?
#
loop_
_entity_poly.entity_id
_entity_poly.type
_entity_poly.pdbx_seq_one_letter_code
_entity_poly.pdbx_strand_id
1 'polypeptide(L)'
;RKYRRLLWTHQPLTDFWRVGHGYAKKLAEQGIYTMGDIARCSIGMPGEYYNEELLYRMFGVNAELLIDHAWGYEPCTMEDIKSYKPETNSMGSGQVLHCPYDAKKARLIVREMTDLLALDLAAHGLAADQMVLTVGYDRSCLEDSKIRSKYHGEVTTDRYGRSVPKHAHGTTNLPE
;
A
#
# COMPACT_ATOMS: atom_id res chain seq x y z
N ARG A 1 1.07 -4.97 30.75
CA ARG A 1 1.91 -6.13 31.14
C ARG A 1 1.60 -7.39 30.32
N LYS A 2 0.32 -7.74 30.08
CA LYS A 2 -0.08 -8.94 29.32
C LYS A 2 0.40 -8.89 27.85
N TYR A 3 0.22 -7.77 27.16
CA TYR A 3 0.70 -7.53 25.79
C TYR A 3 2.19 -7.82 25.66
N ARG A 4 3.03 -7.20 26.49
CA ARG A 4 4.48 -7.37 26.44
C ARG A 4 4.91 -8.83 26.62
N ARG A 5 4.26 -9.54 27.56
CA ARG A 5 4.58 -10.93 27.84
C ARG A 5 4.25 -11.87 26.68
N LEU A 6 3.18 -11.57 25.93
CA LEU A 6 2.66 -12.46 24.89
C LEU A 6 3.13 -12.08 23.49
N LEU A 7 3.29 -10.78 23.20
CA LEU A 7 3.44 -10.30 21.83
C LEU A 7 4.80 -9.63 21.52
N TRP A 8 5.59 -9.28 22.55
CA TRP A 8 6.89 -8.65 22.30
C TRP A 8 7.90 -9.52 21.56
N THR A 9 7.76 -10.84 21.63
CA THR A 9 8.63 -11.81 20.94
C THR A 9 7.97 -12.43 19.73
N HIS A 10 6.75 -12.03 19.42
CA HIS A 10 6.01 -12.57 18.27
C HIS A 10 6.65 -12.19 16.93
N GLN A 11 6.69 -13.11 16.01
CA GLN A 11 7.11 -12.97 14.63
C GLN A 11 6.14 -13.72 13.72
N PRO A 12 5.92 -13.25 12.48
CA PRO A 12 6.55 -12.09 11.84
C PRO A 12 5.91 -10.76 12.28
N LEU A 13 6.65 -9.65 12.11
CA LEU A 13 6.12 -8.30 12.38
C LEU A 13 4.91 -7.93 11.49
N THR A 14 4.76 -8.56 10.34
CA THR A 14 3.63 -8.34 9.42
C THR A 14 2.28 -8.81 9.94
N ASP A 15 2.24 -9.55 11.05
CA ASP A 15 1.00 -9.93 11.74
C ASP A 15 0.40 -8.76 12.55
N PHE A 16 1.18 -7.70 12.76
CA PHE A 16 0.71 -6.53 13.49
C PHE A 16 0.09 -5.50 12.57
N TRP A 17 -0.97 -4.85 13.06
CA TRP A 17 -1.65 -3.79 12.36
C TRP A 17 -0.69 -2.69 11.90
N ARG A 18 -0.84 -2.25 10.66
CA ARG A 18 -0.03 -1.23 9.97
C ARG A 18 1.46 -1.59 9.76
N VAL A 19 1.88 -2.82 10.04
CA VAL A 19 3.22 -3.28 9.69
C VAL A 19 3.16 -4.15 8.44
N GLY A 20 3.28 -3.52 7.27
CA GLY A 20 3.39 -4.23 6.00
C GLY A 20 4.82 -4.71 5.70
N HIS A 21 4.98 -5.45 4.61
CA HIS A 21 6.30 -5.98 4.19
C HIS A 21 7.39 -4.92 4.04
N GLY A 22 7.02 -3.69 3.57
CA GLY A 22 7.98 -2.59 3.44
C GLY A 22 8.52 -2.10 4.79
N TYR A 23 7.68 -2.01 5.81
CA TYR A 23 8.09 -1.67 7.18
C TYR A 23 8.94 -2.78 7.79
N ALA A 24 8.46 -4.03 7.71
CA ALA A 24 9.19 -5.18 8.23
C ALA A 24 10.59 -5.32 7.61
N LYS A 25 10.72 -5.09 6.28
CA LYS A 25 12.01 -5.11 5.59
C LYS A 25 12.96 -4.04 6.11
N LYS A 26 12.52 -2.78 6.19
CA LYS A 26 13.34 -1.67 6.70
C LYS A 26 13.79 -1.91 8.15
N LEU A 27 12.91 -2.44 8.99
CA LEU A 27 13.24 -2.79 10.37
C LEU A 27 14.27 -3.93 10.44
N ALA A 28 14.10 -4.98 9.63
CA ALA A 28 15.03 -6.10 9.55
C ALA A 28 16.43 -5.68 9.10
N GLU A 29 16.54 -4.72 8.18
CA GLU A 29 17.82 -4.11 7.76
C GLU A 29 18.56 -3.42 8.93
N GLN A 30 17.83 -3.07 9.99
CA GLN A 30 18.38 -2.50 11.23
C GLN A 30 18.48 -3.53 12.37
N GLY A 31 18.24 -4.81 12.09
CA GLY A 31 18.28 -5.86 13.11
C GLY A 31 17.09 -5.86 14.08
N ILE A 32 15.99 -5.19 13.71
CA ILE A 32 14.74 -5.08 14.48
C ILE A 32 13.72 -6.05 13.90
N TYR A 33 13.33 -7.07 14.65
CA TYR A 33 12.49 -8.17 14.17
C TYR A 33 11.18 -8.33 14.93
N THR A 34 11.04 -7.67 16.09
CA THR A 34 9.89 -7.84 16.98
C THR A 34 9.36 -6.51 17.49
N MET A 35 8.11 -6.48 17.97
CA MET A 35 7.56 -5.31 18.67
C MET A 35 8.39 -4.97 19.92
N GLY A 36 8.94 -5.97 20.59
CA GLY A 36 9.84 -5.75 21.72
C GLY A 36 11.15 -5.05 21.34
N ASP A 37 11.68 -5.30 20.14
CA ASP A 37 12.86 -4.60 19.63
C ASP A 37 12.55 -3.14 19.31
N ILE A 38 11.39 -2.86 18.70
CA ILE A 38 10.91 -1.51 18.42
C ILE A 38 10.75 -0.74 19.75
N ALA A 39 10.09 -1.34 20.73
CA ALA A 39 9.87 -0.71 22.01
C ALA A 39 11.20 -0.43 22.77
N ARG A 40 12.18 -1.34 22.69
CA ARG A 40 13.52 -1.11 23.26
C ARG A 40 14.27 -0.02 22.52
N CYS A 41 14.19 -0.01 21.19
CA CYS A 41 14.78 1.04 20.39
C CYS A 41 14.24 2.43 20.78
N SER A 42 12.93 2.56 20.99
CA SER A 42 12.30 3.86 21.30
C SER A 42 12.72 4.50 22.61
N ILE A 43 13.34 3.74 23.53
CA ILE A 43 13.84 4.26 24.83
C ILE A 43 15.35 4.37 24.90
N GLY A 44 16.05 4.20 23.77
CA GLY A 44 17.50 4.42 23.69
C GLY A 44 17.86 5.87 23.97
N MET A 45 19.05 6.07 24.55
CA MET A 45 19.52 7.42 24.91
C MET A 45 19.84 8.24 23.64
N PRO A 46 19.69 9.57 23.70
CA PRO A 46 20.16 10.44 22.63
C PRO A 46 21.66 10.20 22.32
N GLY A 47 21.96 9.98 21.05
CA GLY A 47 23.34 9.66 20.59
C GLY A 47 23.64 8.16 20.49
N GLU A 48 22.82 7.28 21.03
CA GLU A 48 22.92 5.85 20.73
C GLU A 48 22.39 5.55 19.33
N TYR A 49 22.90 4.46 18.72
CA TYR A 49 22.43 4.06 17.39
C TYR A 49 20.95 3.66 17.38
N TYR A 50 20.55 2.86 18.37
CA TYR A 50 19.15 2.46 18.57
C TYR A 50 18.48 3.44 19.53
N ASN A 51 17.74 4.37 18.97
CA ASN A 51 16.96 5.35 19.70
C ASN A 51 15.69 5.72 18.90
N GLU A 52 14.87 6.56 19.46
CA GLU A 52 13.65 7.04 18.81
C GLU A 52 13.91 7.73 17.47
N GLU A 53 14.99 8.50 17.35
CA GLU A 53 15.36 9.22 16.12
C GLU A 53 15.62 8.28 14.94
N LEU A 54 16.13 7.06 15.20
CA LEU A 54 16.28 6.04 14.15
C LEU A 54 14.92 5.67 13.54
N LEU A 55 13.91 5.47 14.39
CA LEU A 55 12.55 5.13 13.97
C LEU A 55 11.91 6.27 13.17
N TYR A 56 12.06 7.52 13.65
CA TYR A 56 11.57 8.71 12.94
C TYR A 56 12.27 8.92 11.59
N ARG A 57 13.56 8.65 11.48
CA ARG A 57 14.30 8.70 10.21
C ARG A 57 13.76 7.71 9.19
N MET A 58 13.34 6.51 9.63
CA MET A 58 12.82 5.47 8.74
C MET A 58 11.37 5.69 8.32
N PHE A 59 10.53 6.22 9.22
CA PHE A 59 9.07 6.20 9.06
C PHE A 59 8.41 7.58 9.19
N GLY A 60 9.16 8.62 9.51
CA GLY A 60 8.62 9.95 9.76
C GLY A 60 7.63 9.93 10.94
N VAL A 61 6.59 10.72 10.86
CA VAL A 61 5.52 10.81 11.88
C VAL A 61 4.83 9.47 12.18
N ASN A 62 4.84 8.53 11.24
CA ASN A 62 4.28 7.20 11.47
C ASN A 62 5.09 6.37 12.50
N ALA A 63 6.29 6.81 12.88
CA ALA A 63 7.05 6.19 13.96
C ALA A 63 6.31 6.27 15.31
N GLU A 64 5.61 7.37 15.60
CA GLU A 64 4.82 7.52 16.83
C GLU A 64 3.83 6.37 17.00
N LEU A 65 2.99 6.16 15.98
CA LEU A 65 1.99 5.09 16.01
C LEU A 65 2.64 3.70 16.13
N LEU A 66 3.77 3.49 15.45
CA LEU A 66 4.52 2.24 15.53
C LEU A 66 5.07 2.00 16.93
N ILE A 67 5.61 3.04 17.58
CA ILE A 67 6.11 3.00 18.96
C ILE A 67 4.98 2.72 19.94
N ASP A 68 3.86 3.44 19.83
CA ASP A 68 2.68 3.24 20.66
C ASP A 68 2.18 1.80 20.58
N HIS A 69 2.02 1.28 19.38
CA HIS A 69 1.64 -0.12 19.18
C HIS A 69 2.67 -1.10 19.73
N ALA A 70 3.98 -0.81 19.64
CA ALA A 70 5.01 -1.63 20.22
C ALA A 70 4.95 -1.65 21.76
N TRP A 71 4.50 -0.56 22.37
CA TRP A 71 4.23 -0.50 23.80
C TRP A 71 2.87 -1.10 24.20
N GLY A 72 2.03 -1.44 23.23
CA GLY A 72 0.67 -1.97 23.41
C GLY A 72 -0.34 -0.89 23.78
N TYR A 73 -0.15 0.30 23.24
CA TYR A 73 -1.05 1.43 23.33
C TYR A 73 -1.67 1.70 21.95
N GLU A 74 -2.98 1.92 21.90
CA GLU A 74 -3.73 2.34 20.73
C GLU A 74 -4.36 3.70 21.02
N PRO A 75 -3.83 4.79 20.44
CA PRO A 75 -4.35 6.14 20.69
C PRO A 75 -5.70 6.39 20.04
N CYS A 76 -6.01 5.68 18.94
CA CYS A 76 -7.23 5.90 18.18
C CYS A 76 -8.43 5.18 18.81
N THR A 77 -9.45 5.94 19.17
CA THR A 77 -10.70 5.40 19.72
C THR A 77 -11.74 5.15 18.63
N MET A 78 -12.80 4.40 18.98
CA MET A 78 -13.95 4.23 18.08
C MET A 78 -14.69 5.54 17.81
N GLU A 79 -14.62 6.49 18.71
CA GLU A 79 -15.19 7.83 18.54
C GLU A 79 -14.40 8.64 17.51
N ASP A 80 -13.07 8.58 17.59
CA ASP A 80 -12.18 9.23 16.61
C ASP A 80 -12.44 8.69 15.20
N ILE A 81 -12.56 7.35 15.05
CA ILE A 81 -12.88 6.72 13.77
C ILE A 81 -14.22 7.20 13.21
N LYS A 82 -15.26 7.29 14.07
CA LYS A 82 -16.61 7.71 13.65
C LYS A 82 -16.70 9.20 13.32
N SER A 83 -15.92 10.02 13.99
CA SER A 83 -15.89 11.49 13.78
C SER A 83 -14.94 11.90 12.66
N TYR A 84 -14.04 11.01 12.20
CA TYR A 84 -13.08 11.33 11.16
C TYR A 84 -13.75 11.71 9.85
N LYS A 85 -13.38 12.87 9.33
CA LYS A 85 -13.78 13.34 8.00
C LYS A 85 -12.48 13.49 7.17
N PRO A 86 -12.31 12.72 6.10
CA PRO A 86 -11.13 12.87 5.25
C PRO A 86 -11.12 14.26 4.58
N GLU A 87 -9.95 14.87 4.48
CA GLU A 87 -9.75 16.15 3.77
C GLU A 87 -9.89 15.96 2.26
N THR A 88 -9.50 14.79 1.76
CA THR A 88 -9.60 14.42 0.34
C THR A 88 -10.36 13.11 0.21
N ASN A 89 -11.22 13.06 -0.79
CA ASN A 89 -11.98 11.86 -1.12
C ASN A 89 -11.53 11.33 -2.47
N SER A 90 -11.51 10.01 -2.62
CA SER A 90 -11.34 9.36 -3.92
C SER A 90 -12.40 8.30 -4.10
N MET A 91 -12.97 8.21 -5.30
CA MET A 91 -13.83 7.10 -5.70
C MET A 91 -13.06 6.24 -6.68
N GLY A 92 -13.18 4.92 -6.55
CA GLY A 92 -12.45 3.99 -7.40
C GLY A 92 -13.31 2.81 -7.81
N SER A 93 -13.05 2.33 -9.02
CA SER A 93 -13.63 1.09 -9.55
C SER A 93 -12.51 0.21 -10.08
N GLY A 94 -12.63 -1.09 -9.89
CA GLY A 94 -11.65 -2.05 -10.39
C GLY A 94 -12.33 -3.29 -10.95
N GLN A 95 -11.81 -3.81 -12.07
CA GLN A 95 -12.32 -5.02 -12.69
C GLN A 95 -11.18 -5.96 -13.06
N VAL A 96 -11.32 -7.22 -12.68
CA VAL A 96 -10.45 -8.31 -13.14
C VAL A 96 -11.15 -8.98 -14.30
N LEU A 97 -10.51 -8.98 -15.47
CA LEU A 97 -11.05 -9.58 -16.68
C LEU A 97 -10.89 -11.11 -16.64
N HIS A 98 -11.83 -11.86 -17.21
CA HIS A 98 -11.80 -13.33 -17.21
C HIS A 98 -10.72 -13.92 -18.15
N CYS A 99 -10.23 -13.14 -19.10
CA CYS A 99 -9.12 -13.48 -19.98
C CYS A 99 -8.36 -12.22 -20.43
N PRO A 100 -7.14 -12.35 -20.99
CA PRO A 100 -6.42 -11.22 -21.53
C PRO A 100 -7.18 -10.56 -22.70
N TYR A 101 -7.29 -9.25 -22.67
CA TYR A 101 -7.91 -8.44 -23.73
C TYR A 101 -6.83 -7.68 -24.49
N ASP A 102 -7.07 -7.52 -25.80
CA ASP A 102 -6.26 -6.59 -26.60
C ASP A 102 -6.56 -5.12 -26.24
N ALA A 103 -5.73 -4.20 -26.71
CA ALA A 103 -5.85 -2.78 -26.40
C ALA A 103 -7.19 -2.18 -26.79
N LYS A 104 -7.83 -2.67 -27.87
CA LYS A 104 -9.13 -2.17 -28.35
C LYS A 104 -10.26 -2.55 -27.39
N LYS A 105 -10.29 -3.80 -26.97
CA LYS A 105 -11.27 -4.29 -25.99
C LYS A 105 -11.02 -3.69 -24.60
N ALA A 106 -9.76 -3.63 -24.16
CA ALA A 106 -9.42 -3.00 -22.90
C ALA A 106 -9.85 -1.53 -22.84
N ARG A 107 -9.66 -0.77 -23.93
CA ARG A 107 -10.15 0.61 -24.05
C ARG A 107 -11.66 0.73 -23.90
N LEU A 108 -12.42 -0.23 -24.43
CA LEU A 108 -13.88 -0.24 -24.28
C LEU A 108 -14.27 -0.43 -22.82
N ILE A 109 -13.65 -1.39 -22.12
CA ILE A 109 -13.88 -1.63 -20.70
C ILE A 109 -13.57 -0.38 -19.87
N VAL A 110 -12.43 0.29 -20.14
CA VAL A 110 -12.07 1.53 -19.43
C VAL A 110 -13.13 2.61 -19.63
N ARG A 111 -13.70 2.75 -20.85
CA ARG A 111 -14.77 3.70 -21.10
C ARG A 111 -16.04 3.38 -20.30
N GLU A 112 -16.48 2.13 -20.31
CA GLU A 112 -17.65 1.69 -19.54
C GLU A 112 -17.44 1.93 -18.03
N MET A 113 -16.26 1.60 -17.51
CA MET A 113 -15.93 1.84 -16.10
C MET A 113 -15.90 3.34 -15.77
N THR A 114 -15.41 4.18 -16.69
CA THR A 114 -15.38 5.63 -16.51
C THR A 114 -16.79 6.21 -16.50
N ASP A 115 -17.66 5.76 -17.41
CA ASP A 115 -19.06 6.21 -17.45
C ASP A 115 -19.81 5.85 -16.15
N LEU A 116 -19.63 4.63 -15.65
CA LEU A 116 -20.22 4.19 -14.39
C LEU A 116 -19.69 5.00 -13.20
N LEU A 117 -18.38 5.25 -13.16
CA LEU A 117 -17.77 6.03 -12.08
C LEU A 117 -18.22 7.50 -12.12
N ALA A 118 -18.40 8.07 -13.31
CA ALA A 118 -18.95 9.42 -13.47
C ALA A 118 -20.40 9.51 -12.98
N LEU A 119 -21.23 8.50 -13.25
CA LEU A 119 -22.59 8.42 -12.72
C LEU A 119 -22.61 8.31 -11.19
N ASP A 120 -21.69 7.53 -10.62
CA ASP A 120 -21.56 7.42 -9.17
C ASP A 120 -21.15 8.74 -8.53
N LEU A 121 -20.18 9.46 -9.11
CA LEU A 121 -19.81 10.82 -8.66
C LEU A 121 -21.02 11.76 -8.69
N ALA A 122 -21.76 11.78 -9.80
CA ALA A 122 -22.94 12.61 -9.95
C ALA A 122 -24.03 12.25 -8.93
N ALA A 123 -24.28 10.97 -8.70
CA ALA A 123 -25.26 10.49 -7.72
C ALA A 123 -24.92 10.93 -6.28
N HIS A 124 -23.63 11.10 -5.97
CA HIS A 124 -23.17 11.59 -4.68
C HIS A 124 -22.97 13.11 -4.62
N GLY A 125 -23.27 13.84 -5.72
CA GLY A 125 -23.08 15.29 -5.80
C GLY A 125 -21.59 15.69 -5.74
N LEU A 126 -20.70 14.83 -6.26
CA LEU A 126 -19.25 15.02 -6.24
C LEU A 126 -18.74 15.34 -7.66
N ALA A 127 -17.63 16.06 -7.71
CA ALA A 127 -16.82 16.27 -8.90
C ALA A 127 -15.38 15.78 -8.63
N ALA A 128 -14.66 15.46 -9.69
CA ALA A 128 -13.27 15.07 -9.63
C ALA A 128 -12.42 15.97 -10.53
N ASP A 129 -11.27 16.37 -10.05
CA ASP A 129 -10.26 17.17 -10.74
C ASP A 129 -9.12 16.32 -11.31
N GLN A 130 -9.04 15.07 -10.89
CA GLN A 130 -7.97 14.16 -11.30
C GLN A 130 -8.51 12.75 -11.58
N MET A 131 -7.97 12.10 -12.60
CA MET A 131 -8.22 10.71 -12.91
C MET A 131 -6.92 9.92 -12.90
N VAL A 132 -6.96 8.74 -12.28
CA VAL A 132 -5.87 7.77 -12.25
C VAL A 132 -6.33 6.48 -12.92
N LEU A 133 -5.54 5.97 -13.86
CA LEU A 133 -5.76 4.69 -14.50
C LEU A 133 -4.60 3.74 -14.22
N THR A 134 -4.93 2.54 -13.77
CA THR A 134 -3.95 1.45 -13.63
C THR A 134 -4.40 0.26 -14.48
N VAL A 135 -3.49 -0.23 -15.33
CA VAL A 135 -3.74 -1.38 -16.21
C VAL A 135 -2.74 -2.49 -15.89
N GLY A 136 -3.25 -3.61 -15.41
CA GLY A 136 -2.46 -4.83 -15.22
C GLY A 136 -2.35 -5.62 -16.54
N TYR A 137 -1.18 -6.18 -16.79
CA TYR A 137 -0.94 -7.06 -17.92
C TYR A 137 -0.95 -8.52 -17.47
N ASP A 138 -1.48 -9.39 -18.32
CA ASP A 138 -1.44 -10.82 -18.06
C ASP A 138 -0.01 -11.36 -18.21
N ARG A 139 0.34 -12.36 -17.37
CA ARG A 139 1.67 -12.97 -17.39
C ARG A 139 1.96 -13.71 -18.71
N SER A 140 0.94 -14.19 -19.42
CA SER A 140 1.10 -14.81 -20.74
C SER A 140 1.78 -13.89 -21.75
N CYS A 141 1.76 -12.58 -21.53
CA CYS A 141 2.55 -11.61 -22.32
C CYS A 141 4.07 -11.87 -22.25
N LEU A 142 4.58 -12.52 -21.20
CA LEU A 142 5.97 -12.90 -21.06
C LEU A 142 6.26 -14.32 -21.55
N GLU A 143 5.24 -15.16 -21.66
CA GLU A 143 5.34 -16.57 -22.08
C GLU A 143 5.30 -16.70 -23.62
N ASP A 144 4.51 -15.86 -24.30
CA ASP A 144 4.46 -15.79 -25.75
C ASP A 144 5.70 -15.05 -26.30
N SER A 145 6.53 -15.78 -27.06
CA SER A 145 7.79 -15.25 -27.62
C SER A 145 7.57 -14.05 -28.54
N LYS A 146 6.46 -14.02 -29.30
CA LYS A 146 6.11 -12.92 -30.21
C LYS A 146 5.71 -11.65 -29.45
N ILE A 147 5.03 -11.80 -28.33
CA ILE A 147 4.64 -10.69 -27.47
C ILE A 147 5.86 -10.26 -26.64
N ARG A 148 6.58 -11.23 -26.07
CA ARG A 148 7.76 -10.97 -25.24
C ARG A 148 8.83 -10.18 -25.99
N SER A 149 9.09 -10.47 -27.27
CA SER A 149 10.05 -9.76 -28.09
C SER A 149 9.69 -8.28 -28.32
N LYS A 150 8.44 -7.91 -28.20
CA LYS A 150 7.93 -6.54 -28.36
C LYS A 150 7.75 -5.80 -27.02
N TYR A 151 7.85 -6.53 -25.90
CA TYR A 151 7.69 -5.94 -24.58
C TYR A 151 9.03 -5.39 -24.09
N HIS A 152 9.10 -4.07 -23.94
CA HIS A 152 10.30 -3.36 -23.46
C HIS A 152 10.07 -2.77 -22.05
N GLY A 153 8.94 -3.08 -21.41
CA GLY A 153 8.62 -2.61 -20.07
C GLY A 153 9.37 -3.39 -18.97
N GLU A 154 9.25 -2.89 -17.76
CA GLU A 154 9.81 -3.50 -16.57
C GLU A 154 9.07 -4.80 -16.22
N VAL A 155 9.82 -5.83 -15.82
CA VAL A 155 9.29 -7.09 -15.31
C VAL A 155 9.43 -7.09 -13.78
N THR A 156 8.39 -7.43 -13.08
CA THR A 156 8.36 -7.53 -11.62
C THR A 156 7.97 -8.93 -11.18
N THR A 157 8.03 -9.18 -9.90
CA THR A 157 7.62 -10.46 -9.30
C THR A 157 6.31 -10.27 -8.53
N ASP A 158 5.32 -11.11 -8.80
CA ASP A 158 4.06 -11.09 -8.06
C ASP A 158 4.23 -11.75 -6.67
N ARG A 159 3.16 -11.71 -5.85
CA ARG A 159 3.12 -12.30 -4.50
C ARG A 159 3.36 -13.83 -4.48
N TYR A 160 3.27 -14.49 -5.62
CA TYR A 160 3.50 -15.93 -5.77
C TYR A 160 4.90 -16.24 -6.30
N GLY A 161 5.78 -15.24 -6.42
CA GLY A 161 7.14 -15.41 -6.93
C GLY A 161 7.23 -15.55 -8.47
N ARG A 162 6.15 -15.23 -9.21
CA ARG A 162 6.11 -15.37 -10.67
C ARG A 162 6.50 -14.06 -11.35
N SER A 163 7.29 -14.14 -12.41
CA SER A 163 7.59 -12.97 -13.24
C SER A 163 6.33 -12.51 -13.98
N VAL A 164 6.00 -11.23 -13.84
CA VAL A 164 4.87 -10.57 -14.49
C VAL A 164 5.29 -9.21 -15.06
N PRO A 165 4.67 -8.74 -16.15
CA PRO A 165 4.90 -7.38 -16.60
C PRO A 165 4.47 -6.39 -15.51
N LYS A 166 5.24 -5.34 -15.29
CA LYS A 166 4.83 -4.25 -14.39
C LYS A 166 3.56 -3.60 -14.95
N HIS A 167 2.58 -3.36 -14.07
CA HIS A 167 1.36 -2.65 -14.45
C HIS A 167 1.67 -1.24 -14.99
N ALA A 168 0.89 -0.79 -15.96
CA ALA A 168 0.92 0.59 -16.40
C ALA A 168 0.10 1.46 -15.43
N HIS A 169 0.59 2.65 -15.17
CA HIS A 169 -0.05 3.63 -14.30
C HIS A 169 0.03 5.01 -14.96
N GLY A 170 -1.09 5.70 -15.01
CA GLY A 170 -1.16 7.04 -15.55
C GLY A 170 -2.11 7.91 -14.73
N THR A 171 -1.74 9.18 -14.59
CA THR A 171 -2.53 10.20 -13.90
C THR A 171 -2.73 11.39 -14.84
N THR A 172 -3.93 11.93 -14.85
CA THR A 172 -4.24 13.17 -15.60
C THR A 172 -5.17 14.06 -14.80
N ASN A 173 -4.96 15.37 -14.90
CA ASN A 173 -5.93 16.34 -14.40
C ASN A 173 -7.07 16.45 -15.39
N LEU A 174 -8.27 16.59 -14.87
CA LEU A 174 -9.48 16.81 -15.64
C LEU A 174 -9.67 18.34 -15.83
N PRO A 175 -10.16 18.79 -17.00
CA PRO A 175 -10.50 20.19 -17.16
C PRO A 175 -11.68 20.56 -16.25
N GLU A 176 -11.68 21.81 -15.78
CA GLU A 176 -12.79 22.42 -15.05
C GLU A 176 -14.06 22.49 -15.89
#